data_23213a504cd0c823027d4a1afd966dc7
#
_entry.id   23213a504cd0c823027d4a1afd966dc7
#
_cell.length_a   1.000
_cell.length_b   1.000
_cell.length_c   1.000
_cell.angle_alpha   90.00
_cell.angle_beta   90.00
_cell.angle_gamma   90.00
#
_symmetry.space_group_name_H-M   'P 1'
#
loop_
_entity.id
_entity.type
_entity.pdbx_description
1 polymer ?
#
loop_
_entity_poly.entity_id
_entity_poly.type
_entity_poly.pdbx_seq_one_letter_code
_entity_poly.pdbx_strand_id
1 'polypeptide(L)'
;MTNSENIKSLPRTVAYVGAGDDPNALPSLLLEDFDDALHVYARLGGVDAPQRVEDAIDADAVVIATSARRPSLVDLPALSPSALVYVLIACDGVETGEARLAMERMRGLLGQSGAMLAGCVLIPLAGQLERHMKGPRMGHARRNVSEATDELVLALRCAATPGVIEVRPPWPRVFHRLGNA
;
A
#
# COMPACT_ATOMS: atom_id res chain seq x y z
N MET A 1 -10.67 5.24 37.50
CA MET A 1 -10.21 4.34 36.43
C MET A 1 -9.90 5.23 35.24
N THR A 2 -8.66 5.65 35.12
CA THR A 2 -8.17 6.54 34.05
C THR A 2 -7.95 5.71 32.80
N ASN A 3 -8.79 5.94 31.77
CA ASN A 3 -8.51 5.47 30.43
C ASN A 3 -7.20 6.16 29.95
N SER A 4 -6.10 5.47 30.08
CA SER A 4 -4.90 5.79 29.30
C SER A 4 -5.23 5.43 27.85
N GLU A 5 -5.81 6.39 27.12
CA GLU A 5 -5.81 6.32 25.66
C GLU A 5 -4.35 6.11 25.24
N ASN A 6 -4.10 4.95 24.68
CA ASN A 6 -2.82 4.55 24.15
C ASN A 6 -2.55 5.47 22.95
N ILE A 7 -1.99 6.65 23.19
CA ILE A 7 -1.59 7.60 22.16
C ILE A 7 -0.50 6.85 21.38
N LYS A 8 -0.89 6.21 20.27
CA LYS A 8 0.07 5.59 19.36
C LYS A 8 1.05 6.68 18.94
N SER A 9 2.31 6.48 19.24
CA SER A 9 3.37 7.37 18.77
C SER A 9 3.34 7.38 17.23
N LEU A 10 3.52 8.55 16.63
CA LEU A 10 3.64 8.64 15.18
C LEU A 10 4.85 7.82 14.71
N PRO A 11 4.74 7.09 13.60
CA PRO A 11 5.84 6.33 13.03
C PRO A 11 7.05 7.23 12.75
N ARG A 12 8.21 6.86 13.28
CA ARG A 12 9.50 7.55 13.05
C ARG A 12 10.33 6.85 12.00
N THR A 13 10.10 5.55 11.83
CA THR A 13 10.80 4.71 10.87
C THR A 13 9.80 4.00 9.95
N VAL A 14 10.19 3.82 8.68
CA VAL A 14 9.40 3.12 7.68
C VAL A 14 10.28 2.17 6.89
N ALA A 15 9.82 0.94 6.68
CA ALA A 15 10.41 -0.01 5.75
C ALA A 15 9.48 -0.27 4.57
N TYR A 16 10.08 -0.52 3.40
CA TYR A 16 9.36 -0.83 2.17
C TYR A 16 9.64 -2.26 1.74
N VAL A 17 8.59 -3.03 1.52
CA VAL A 17 8.67 -4.44 1.12
C VAL A 17 7.94 -4.63 -0.20
N GLY A 18 8.69 -4.89 -1.27
CA GLY A 18 8.15 -5.15 -2.61
C GLY A 18 8.16 -6.63 -2.97
N ALA A 19 7.22 -7.06 -3.79
CA ALA A 19 7.23 -8.40 -4.35
C ALA A 19 8.15 -8.46 -5.58
N GLY A 20 9.44 -8.76 -5.36
CA GLY A 20 10.45 -8.99 -6.39
C GLY A 20 11.45 -7.84 -6.56
N ASP A 21 12.55 -8.15 -7.26
CA ASP A 21 13.73 -7.27 -7.39
C ASP A 21 13.69 -6.38 -8.65
N ASP A 22 12.64 -6.48 -9.47
CA ASP A 22 12.52 -5.65 -10.68
C ASP A 22 12.02 -4.25 -10.33
N PRO A 23 12.88 -3.22 -10.49
CA PRO A 23 12.49 -1.84 -10.17
C PRO A 23 11.40 -1.29 -11.11
N ASN A 24 11.16 -1.91 -12.25
CA ASN A 24 10.11 -1.52 -13.18
C ASN A 24 8.80 -2.28 -12.97
N ALA A 25 8.79 -3.29 -12.11
CA ALA A 25 7.56 -4.01 -11.78
C ALA A 25 6.59 -3.10 -11.02
N LEU A 26 5.30 -3.30 -11.21
CA LEU A 26 4.26 -2.49 -10.59
C LEU A 26 4.40 -2.36 -9.06
N PRO A 27 4.72 -3.41 -8.28
CA PRO A 27 4.92 -3.25 -6.84
C PRO A 27 6.02 -2.24 -6.49
N SER A 28 7.16 -2.28 -7.19
CA SER A 28 8.27 -1.33 -6.97
C SER A 28 7.85 0.11 -7.31
N LEU A 29 7.16 0.30 -8.44
CA LEU A 29 6.64 1.60 -8.85
C LEU A 29 5.58 2.16 -7.89
N LEU A 30 4.78 1.29 -7.27
CA LEU A 30 3.81 1.70 -6.24
C LEU A 30 4.50 2.14 -4.95
N LEU A 31 5.58 1.46 -4.54
CA LEU A 31 6.37 1.86 -3.38
C LEU A 31 7.10 3.19 -3.61
N GLU A 32 7.67 3.39 -4.79
CA GLU A 32 8.29 4.66 -5.18
C GLU A 32 7.27 5.81 -5.14
N ASP A 33 6.08 5.60 -5.72
CA ASP A 33 5.00 6.59 -5.69
C ASP A 33 4.52 6.90 -4.27
N PHE A 34 4.48 5.89 -3.40
CA PHE A 34 4.13 6.06 -2.00
C PHE A 34 5.20 6.89 -1.25
N ASP A 35 6.47 6.56 -1.45
CA ASP A 35 7.59 7.26 -0.82
C ASP A 35 7.66 8.73 -1.25
N ASP A 36 7.53 8.98 -2.55
CA ASP A 36 7.46 10.35 -3.10
C ASP A 36 6.31 11.14 -2.47
N ALA A 37 5.12 10.54 -2.38
CA ALA A 37 3.97 11.18 -1.75
C ALA A 37 4.21 11.46 -0.27
N LEU A 38 4.81 10.51 0.46
CA LEU A 38 5.12 10.65 1.89
C LEU A 38 6.04 11.86 2.12
N HIS A 39 7.07 12.03 1.31
CA HIS A 39 7.98 13.18 1.38
C HIS A 39 7.30 14.51 1.03
N VAL A 40 6.42 14.51 0.02
CA VAL A 40 5.64 15.71 -0.33
C VAL A 40 4.74 16.14 0.81
N TYR A 41 3.96 15.21 1.38
CA TYR A 41 3.04 15.52 2.48
C TYR A 41 3.76 15.87 3.78
N ALA A 42 4.92 15.28 4.06
CA ALA A 42 5.75 15.66 5.19
C ALA A 42 6.21 17.12 5.06
N ARG A 43 6.73 17.50 3.89
CA ARG A 43 7.16 18.88 3.59
C ARG A 43 6.01 19.87 3.69
N LEU A 44 4.84 19.56 3.12
CA LEU A 44 3.65 20.41 3.22
C LEU A 44 3.15 20.57 4.66
N GLY A 45 3.33 19.54 5.49
CA GLY A 45 2.99 19.59 6.91
C GLY A 45 4.05 20.25 7.80
N GLY A 46 5.19 20.67 7.25
CA GLY A 46 6.29 21.29 8.00
C GLY A 46 6.96 20.32 8.99
N VAL A 47 6.94 19.03 8.71
CA VAL A 47 7.55 17.97 9.53
C VAL A 47 8.44 17.07 8.67
N ASP A 48 9.39 16.40 9.30
CA ASP A 48 10.21 15.42 8.60
C ASP A 48 9.40 14.15 8.24
N ALA A 49 9.72 13.56 7.10
CA ALA A 49 9.22 12.24 6.76
C ALA A 49 9.84 11.18 7.70
N PRO A 50 9.15 10.06 7.99
CA PRO A 50 9.74 8.94 8.68
C PRO A 50 11.03 8.48 8.01
N GLN A 51 12.04 8.15 8.81
CA GLN A 51 13.31 7.66 8.30
C GLN A 51 13.13 6.28 7.65
N ARG A 52 13.61 6.12 6.43
CA ARG A 52 13.63 4.81 5.78
C ARG A 52 14.67 3.91 6.45
N VAL A 53 14.26 2.68 6.77
CA VAL A 53 15.13 1.61 7.29
C VAL A 53 15.10 0.42 6.34
N GLU A 54 16.19 -0.37 6.33
CA GLU A 54 16.30 -1.54 5.45
C GLU A 54 15.52 -2.73 6.01
N ASP A 55 15.64 -2.97 7.32
CA ASP A 55 15.03 -4.10 7.99
C ASP A 55 13.63 -3.75 8.52
N ALA A 56 12.65 -4.54 8.11
CA ALA A 56 11.26 -4.34 8.52
C ALA A 56 11.03 -4.60 10.03
N ILE A 57 11.94 -5.32 10.70
CA ILE A 57 11.86 -5.56 12.14
C ILE A 57 12.14 -4.30 12.95
N ASP A 58 12.91 -3.36 12.40
CA ASP A 58 13.29 -2.10 13.06
C ASP A 58 12.33 -0.95 12.72
N ALA A 59 11.31 -1.23 11.91
CA ALA A 59 10.37 -0.23 11.44
C ALA A 59 9.14 -0.09 12.35
N ASP A 60 8.74 1.16 12.63
CA ASP A 60 7.47 1.47 13.28
C ASP A 60 6.29 1.25 12.31
N ALA A 61 6.51 1.50 11.02
CA ALA A 61 5.57 1.26 9.95
C ALA A 61 6.22 0.49 8.80
N VAL A 62 5.46 -0.42 8.20
CA VAL A 62 5.90 -1.19 7.03
C VAL A 62 4.91 -0.98 5.90
N VAL A 63 5.41 -0.62 4.73
CA VAL A 63 4.60 -0.49 3.51
C VAL A 63 4.93 -1.64 2.58
N ILE A 64 3.91 -2.43 2.25
CA ILE A 64 4.06 -3.62 1.40
C ILE A 64 3.32 -3.38 0.09
N ALA A 65 4.00 -3.58 -1.04
CA ALA A 65 3.33 -3.63 -2.34
C ALA A 65 3.48 -5.01 -2.97
N THR A 66 2.38 -5.57 -3.44
CA THR A 66 2.35 -6.92 -4.02
C THR A 66 1.28 -7.06 -5.10
N SER A 67 1.39 -8.14 -5.88
CA SER A 67 0.35 -8.58 -6.81
C SER A 67 -0.44 -9.73 -6.23
N ALA A 68 -1.76 -9.73 -6.40
CA ALA A 68 -2.65 -10.81 -5.95
C ALA A 68 -2.30 -12.19 -6.54
N ARG A 69 -1.64 -12.22 -7.70
CA ARG A 69 -1.22 -13.47 -8.38
C ARG A 69 0.07 -14.09 -7.81
N ARG A 70 0.90 -13.32 -7.12
CA ARG A 70 2.16 -13.86 -6.59
C ARG A 70 1.94 -14.42 -5.19
N PRO A 71 2.18 -15.73 -4.96
CA PRO A 71 2.13 -16.33 -3.64
C PRO A 71 3.27 -15.88 -2.71
N SER A 72 4.08 -14.90 -3.12
CA SER A 72 5.19 -14.32 -2.36
C SER A 72 4.78 -13.59 -1.07
N LEU A 73 3.51 -13.68 -0.68
CA LEU A 73 3.06 -13.44 0.69
C LEU A 73 3.68 -14.43 1.71
N VAL A 74 4.32 -15.50 1.22
CA VAL A 74 4.99 -16.49 2.07
C VAL A 74 6.32 -15.96 2.64
N ASP A 75 6.93 -14.97 1.96
CA ASP A 75 8.23 -14.41 2.35
C ASP A 75 8.09 -13.02 3.00
N LEU A 76 7.11 -12.86 3.88
CA LEU A 76 7.08 -11.66 4.72
C LEU A 76 8.34 -11.64 5.58
N PRO A 77 9.11 -10.53 5.58
CA PRO A 77 10.24 -10.40 6.48
C PRO A 77 9.77 -10.45 7.94
N ALA A 78 10.69 -10.68 8.85
CA ALA A 78 10.40 -10.54 10.27
C ALA A 78 9.92 -9.11 10.54
N LEU A 79 8.80 -8.97 11.22
CA LEU A 79 8.17 -7.70 11.54
C LEU A 79 8.21 -7.45 13.06
N SER A 80 8.31 -6.19 13.45
CA SER A 80 8.07 -5.82 14.85
C SER A 80 6.61 -6.14 15.22
N PRO A 81 6.34 -6.75 16.40
CA PRO A 81 4.98 -7.04 16.84
C PRO A 81 4.09 -5.79 16.99
N SER A 82 4.68 -4.61 17.09
CA SER A 82 3.96 -3.33 17.18
C SER A 82 3.88 -2.58 15.86
N ALA A 83 4.48 -3.10 14.78
CA ALA A 83 4.52 -2.42 13.50
C ALA A 83 3.12 -2.21 12.91
N LEU A 84 2.91 -1.02 12.37
CA LEU A 84 1.73 -0.71 11.56
C LEU A 84 2.01 -1.09 10.11
N VAL A 85 1.23 -2.00 9.56
CA VAL A 85 1.42 -2.49 8.20
C VAL A 85 0.39 -1.87 7.27
N TYR A 86 0.87 -1.22 6.22
CA TYR A 86 0.08 -0.63 5.15
C TYR A 86 0.36 -1.37 3.85
N VAL A 87 -0.67 -1.75 3.12
CA VAL A 87 -0.52 -2.67 1.99
C VAL A 87 -1.15 -2.12 0.72
N LEU A 88 -0.46 -2.28 -0.41
CA LEU A 88 -0.94 -1.99 -1.75
C LEU A 88 -1.00 -3.33 -2.51
N ILE A 89 -2.20 -3.79 -2.87
CA ILE A 89 -2.39 -5.07 -3.58
C ILE A 89 -2.97 -4.81 -4.95
N ALA A 90 -2.21 -5.12 -5.99
CA ALA A 90 -2.66 -5.00 -7.37
C ALA A 90 -3.17 -6.34 -7.92
N CYS A 91 -4.27 -6.32 -8.68
CA CYS A 91 -4.80 -7.47 -9.40
C CYS A 91 -5.13 -7.11 -10.85
N ASP A 92 -5.10 -8.10 -11.75
CA ASP A 92 -5.34 -7.86 -13.18
C ASP A 92 -6.81 -7.70 -13.54
N GLY A 93 -7.71 -8.20 -12.70
CA GLY A 93 -9.15 -8.08 -12.91
C GLY A 93 -9.66 -6.64 -12.80
N VAL A 94 -10.82 -6.39 -13.38
CA VAL A 94 -11.59 -5.15 -13.19
C VAL A 94 -12.16 -5.09 -11.78
N GLU A 95 -12.41 -6.25 -11.20
CA GLU A 95 -12.92 -6.41 -9.83
C GLU A 95 -11.78 -6.78 -8.88
N THR A 96 -11.86 -6.28 -7.66
CA THR A 96 -10.82 -6.44 -6.64
C THR A 96 -10.93 -7.73 -5.83
N GLY A 97 -11.73 -8.70 -6.28
CA GLY A 97 -11.98 -9.95 -5.55
C GLY A 97 -10.70 -10.75 -5.23
N GLU A 98 -9.79 -10.89 -6.21
CA GLU A 98 -8.51 -11.57 -6.00
C GLU A 98 -7.61 -10.81 -5.00
N ALA A 99 -7.56 -9.48 -5.11
CA ALA A 99 -6.81 -8.63 -4.19
C ALA A 99 -7.38 -8.71 -2.76
N ARG A 100 -8.71 -8.80 -2.62
CA ARG A 100 -9.37 -8.98 -1.33
C ARG A 100 -9.00 -10.32 -0.68
N LEU A 101 -8.98 -11.40 -1.45
CA LEU A 101 -8.54 -12.71 -0.94
C LEU A 101 -7.07 -12.70 -0.52
N ALA A 102 -6.21 -12.03 -1.29
CA ALA A 102 -4.80 -11.87 -0.93
C ALA A 102 -4.64 -11.05 0.37
N MET A 103 -5.43 -9.98 0.54
CA MET A 103 -5.45 -9.18 1.76
C MET A 103 -5.85 -10.02 2.99
N GLU A 104 -6.91 -10.85 2.89
CA GLU A 104 -7.35 -11.69 4.02
C GLU A 104 -6.27 -12.71 4.41
N ARG A 105 -5.57 -13.29 3.44
CA ARG A 105 -4.42 -14.17 3.73
C ARG A 105 -3.31 -13.41 4.44
N MET A 106 -2.96 -12.21 3.96
CA MET A 106 -1.95 -11.36 4.59
C MET A 106 -2.34 -10.98 6.02
N ARG A 107 -3.60 -10.62 6.26
CA ARG A 107 -4.12 -10.34 7.60
C ARG A 107 -3.90 -11.52 8.55
N GLY A 108 -4.15 -12.74 8.09
CA GLY A 108 -3.90 -13.97 8.87
C GLY A 108 -2.43 -14.15 9.22
N LEU A 109 -1.52 -13.91 8.26
CA LEU A 109 -0.06 -14.02 8.48
C LEU A 109 0.44 -12.94 9.44
N LEU A 110 0.02 -11.69 9.26
CA LEU A 110 0.38 -10.58 10.13
C LEU A 110 -0.12 -10.81 11.57
N GLY A 111 -1.32 -11.37 11.74
CA GLY A 111 -1.85 -11.73 13.05
C GLY A 111 -0.96 -12.75 13.80
N GLN A 112 -0.30 -13.65 13.07
CA GLN A 112 0.63 -14.62 13.67
C GLN A 112 1.94 -13.96 14.14
N SER A 113 2.41 -12.90 13.48
CA SER A 113 3.60 -12.15 13.89
C SER A 113 3.31 -11.08 14.96
N GLY A 114 2.05 -10.84 15.29
CA GLY A 114 1.63 -9.78 16.19
C GLY A 114 1.59 -8.39 15.53
N ALA A 115 1.97 -8.26 14.28
CA ALA A 115 1.88 -7.01 13.53
C ALA A 115 0.42 -6.71 13.13
N MET A 116 0.09 -5.43 12.98
CA MET A 116 -1.27 -5.01 12.70
C MET A 116 -1.42 -4.50 11.26
N LEU A 117 -2.32 -5.11 10.49
CA LEU A 117 -2.75 -4.53 9.21
C LEU A 117 -3.54 -3.25 9.47
N ALA A 118 -2.88 -2.11 9.29
CA ALA A 118 -3.45 -0.78 9.56
C ALA A 118 -4.31 -0.28 8.39
N GLY A 119 -3.88 -0.50 7.16
CA GLY A 119 -4.63 -0.09 5.99
C GLY A 119 -4.25 -0.88 4.74
N CYS A 120 -5.18 -0.97 3.78
CA CYS A 120 -4.95 -1.70 2.54
C CYS A 120 -5.62 -0.99 1.36
N VAL A 121 -4.88 -0.79 0.28
CA VAL A 121 -5.41 -0.33 -1.01
C VAL A 121 -5.50 -1.50 -1.97
N LEU A 122 -6.69 -1.75 -2.51
CA LEU A 122 -6.94 -2.79 -3.51
C LEU A 122 -7.01 -2.14 -4.90
N ILE A 123 -6.10 -2.52 -5.79
CA ILE A 123 -5.86 -1.86 -7.08
C ILE A 123 -6.23 -2.82 -8.22
N PRO A 124 -7.27 -2.54 -8.99
CA PRO A 124 -7.63 -3.30 -10.19
C PRO A 124 -6.76 -2.93 -11.38
N LEU A 125 -6.80 -3.75 -12.44
CA LEU A 125 -6.18 -3.49 -13.74
C LEU A 125 -4.66 -3.26 -13.70
N ALA A 126 -3.94 -4.09 -12.95
CA ALA A 126 -2.50 -3.98 -12.72
C ALA A 126 -1.69 -3.80 -14.02
N GLY A 127 -1.94 -4.63 -15.04
CA GLY A 127 -1.20 -4.56 -16.31
C GLY A 127 -1.45 -3.28 -17.12
N GLN A 128 -2.60 -2.61 -16.94
CA GLN A 128 -2.85 -1.30 -17.52
C GLN A 128 -2.18 -0.19 -16.70
N LEU A 129 -2.29 -0.27 -15.39
CA LEU A 129 -1.70 0.71 -14.48
C LEU A 129 -0.18 0.79 -14.63
N GLU A 130 0.51 -0.34 -14.73
CA GLU A 130 1.97 -0.41 -14.86
C GLU A 130 2.48 0.48 -16.00
N ARG A 131 1.79 0.49 -17.15
CA ARG A 131 2.13 1.33 -18.31
C ARG A 131 1.99 2.83 -18.05
N HIS A 132 1.18 3.20 -17.07
CA HIS A 132 0.87 4.60 -16.77
C HIS A 132 1.56 5.11 -15.50
N MET A 133 2.25 4.25 -14.74
CA MET A 133 2.91 4.66 -13.48
C MET A 133 3.99 5.73 -13.67
N LYS A 134 4.64 5.76 -14.84
CA LYS A 134 5.62 6.81 -15.19
C LYS A 134 4.97 8.12 -15.68
N GLY A 135 3.65 8.15 -15.81
CA GLY A 135 2.89 9.34 -16.18
C GLY A 135 2.54 10.22 -14.97
N PRO A 136 1.88 11.37 -15.23
CA PRO A 136 1.47 12.28 -14.16
C PRO A 136 0.56 11.62 -13.14
N ARG A 137 0.79 11.82 -11.84
CA ARG A 137 -0.02 11.26 -10.75
C ARG A 137 -1.51 11.56 -10.89
N MET A 138 -1.85 12.78 -11.31
CA MET A 138 -3.24 13.22 -11.53
C MET A 138 -3.74 12.99 -12.96
N GLY A 139 -2.98 12.23 -13.78
CA GLY A 139 -3.40 11.79 -15.09
C GLY A 139 -4.59 10.83 -15.00
N HIS A 140 -5.50 10.85 -16.00
CA HIS A 140 -6.77 10.13 -15.98
C HIS A 140 -6.64 8.63 -15.64
N ALA A 141 -5.61 7.94 -16.16
CA ALA A 141 -5.44 6.50 -15.95
C ALA A 141 -4.96 6.13 -14.54
N ARG A 142 -4.33 7.06 -13.82
CA ARG A 142 -3.63 6.79 -12.56
C ARG A 142 -4.23 7.55 -11.37
N ARG A 143 -5.05 8.57 -11.62
CA ARG A 143 -5.58 9.47 -10.61
C ARG A 143 -6.21 8.75 -9.41
N ASN A 144 -7.09 7.80 -9.67
CA ASN A 144 -7.80 7.09 -8.59
C ASN A 144 -6.84 6.29 -7.69
N VAL A 145 -5.76 5.73 -8.28
CA VAL A 145 -4.72 5.02 -7.53
C VAL A 145 -3.90 6.01 -6.71
N SER A 146 -3.51 7.13 -7.30
CA SER A 146 -2.76 8.17 -6.60
C SER A 146 -3.55 8.77 -5.43
N GLU A 147 -4.84 9.03 -5.59
CA GLU A 147 -5.72 9.50 -4.52
C GLU A 147 -5.82 8.47 -3.37
N ALA A 148 -5.95 7.18 -3.68
CA ALA A 148 -5.98 6.12 -2.68
C ALA A 148 -4.62 5.94 -1.99
N THR A 149 -3.51 6.09 -2.73
CA THR A 149 -2.15 6.09 -2.17
C THR A 149 -1.97 7.27 -1.22
N ASP A 150 -2.42 8.46 -1.59
CA ASP A 150 -2.36 9.66 -0.76
C ASP A 150 -3.16 9.49 0.55
N GLU A 151 -4.34 8.87 0.49
CA GLU A 151 -5.12 8.53 1.70
C GLU A 151 -4.34 7.59 2.62
N LEU A 152 -3.67 6.57 2.06
CA LEU A 152 -2.87 5.64 2.84
C LEU A 152 -1.62 6.31 3.44
N VAL A 153 -0.97 7.22 2.71
CA VAL A 153 0.16 8.04 3.18
C VAL A 153 -0.27 8.91 4.37
N LEU A 154 -1.41 9.59 4.26
CA LEU A 154 -1.94 10.40 5.35
C LEU A 154 -2.27 9.55 6.57
N ALA A 155 -2.82 8.34 6.37
CA ALA A 155 -3.08 7.40 7.45
C ALA A 155 -1.78 6.98 8.16
N LEU A 156 -0.71 6.65 7.42
CA LEU A 156 0.59 6.33 7.99
C LEU A 156 1.12 7.48 8.84
N ARG A 157 1.08 8.70 8.32
CA ARG A 157 1.54 9.90 9.04
C ARG A 157 0.79 10.18 10.34
N CYS A 158 -0.44 9.74 10.45
CA CYS A 158 -1.29 9.90 11.62
C CYS A 158 -1.37 8.64 12.50
N ALA A 159 -0.61 7.59 12.21
CA ALA A 159 -0.76 6.26 12.81
C ALA A 159 -2.21 5.75 12.79
N ALA A 160 -2.97 6.14 11.76
CA ALA A 160 -4.37 5.80 11.60
C ALA A 160 -4.57 4.47 10.90
N THR A 161 -5.76 3.90 11.08
CA THR A 161 -6.17 2.62 10.49
C THR A 161 -7.36 2.82 9.56
N PRO A 162 -7.16 3.28 8.32
CA PRO A 162 -8.25 3.61 7.39
C PRO A 162 -9.05 2.38 6.95
N GLY A 163 -8.51 1.18 7.19
CA GLY A 163 -9.13 -0.06 6.74
C GLY A 163 -8.83 -0.37 5.27
N VAL A 164 -9.86 -0.74 4.51
CA VAL A 164 -9.72 -1.16 3.11
C VAL A 164 -10.23 -0.07 2.18
N ILE A 165 -9.36 0.40 1.30
CA ILE A 165 -9.64 1.39 0.26
C ILE A 165 -9.68 0.65 -1.08
N GLU A 166 -10.83 0.62 -1.76
CA GLU A 166 -10.96 0.03 -3.09
C GLU A 166 -10.85 1.09 -4.17
N VAL A 167 -9.86 0.95 -5.02
CA VAL A 167 -9.65 1.85 -6.15
C VAL A 167 -10.69 1.55 -7.24
N ARG A 168 -11.39 2.59 -7.69
CA ARG A 168 -12.29 2.47 -8.83
C ARG A 168 -11.49 2.46 -10.13
N PRO A 169 -11.81 1.55 -11.09
CA PRO A 169 -11.21 1.60 -12.41
C PRO A 169 -11.42 2.97 -13.05
N PRO A 170 -10.44 3.48 -13.82
CA PRO A 170 -10.54 4.80 -14.47
C PRO A 170 -11.62 4.86 -15.55
N TRP A 171 -12.03 3.69 -16.07
CA TRP A 171 -13.05 3.57 -17.14
C TRP A 171 -14.29 2.84 -16.65
N PRO A 172 -15.48 3.17 -17.19
CA PRO A 172 -16.68 2.38 -16.94
C PRO A 172 -16.47 0.90 -17.30
N ARG A 173 -17.01 -0.01 -16.50
CA ARG A 173 -16.84 -1.48 -16.67
C ARG A 173 -17.17 -1.99 -18.10
N VAL A 174 -18.04 -1.29 -18.83
CA VAL A 174 -18.41 -1.63 -20.21
C VAL A 174 -17.23 -1.60 -21.17
N PHE A 175 -16.29 -0.67 -21.00
CA PHE A 175 -15.13 -0.55 -21.89
C PHE A 175 -14.07 -1.64 -21.66
N HIS A 176 -14.05 -2.27 -20.49
CA HIS A 176 -13.13 -3.36 -20.19
C HIS A 176 -13.53 -4.69 -20.84
N ARG A 177 -14.81 -4.86 -21.20
CA ARG A 177 -15.32 -6.05 -21.90
C ARG A 177 -15.03 -6.04 -23.39
N LEU A 178 -14.81 -4.87 -23.98
CA LEU A 178 -14.57 -4.72 -25.43
C LEU A 178 -13.10 -4.89 -25.83
N GLY A 179 -12.16 -4.83 -24.88
CA GLY A 179 -10.73 -4.96 -25.13
C GLY A 179 -10.17 -6.39 -25.06
N ASN A 180 -11.01 -7.39 -24.71
CA ASN A 180 -10.63 -8.81 -24.61
C ASN A 180 -11.32 -9.70 -25.68
N ALA A 181 -11.78 -9.11 -26.79
CA ALA A 181 -12.32 -9.84 -27.93
C ALA A 181 -11.32 -9.90 -29.09
#